data_052337ac5e7d11bb35f833ddb10aaed8
#
_entry.id   052337ac5e7d11bb35f833ddb10aaed8
#
_cell.length_a   1.000
_cell.length_b   1.000
_cell.length_c   1.000
_cell.angle_alpha   90.00
_cell.angle_beta   90.00
_cell.angle_gamma   90.00
#
_symmetry.space_group_name_H-M   'P 1'
#
loop_
_entity.id
_entity.type
_entity.pdbx_description
1 polymer ?
#
loop_
_entity_poly.entity_id
_entity_poly.type
_entity_poly.pdbx_seq_one_letter_code
_entity_poly.pdbx_strand_id
1 'polypeptide(L)'
;MAEDLMSPTSGAIYHGYTDKSGVRTGWGQQVWPDGGRYEGEWSQNRAHGKGKFWHADGDVYEGDWRDDKANGYGLYQHADGACYLGEWRDDKQNGSGLETWADGSKYQGEY
;
A
#
# COMPACT_ATOMS: atom_id res chain seq x y z
N MET A 1 5.49 5.01 -4.16
CA MET A 1 5.48 3.61 -3.71
C MET A 1 4.59 2.74 -4.58
N ALA A 2 3.31 3.01 -4.65
CA ALA A 2 2.37 2.14 -5.36
C ALA A 2 1.60 2.84 -6.47
N GLU A 3 1.84 4.12 -6.69
CA GLU A 3 1.00 4.94 -7.56
C GLU A 3 0.87 4.38 -8.97
N ASP A 4 1.98 4.05 -9.61
CA ASP A 4 1.95 3.51 -10.98
C ASP A 4 1.40 2.09 -11.01
N LEU A 5 1.60 1.33 -9.94
CA LEU A 5 1.13 -0.05 -9.84
C LEU A 5 -0.37 -0.13 -9.60
N MET A 6 -0.98 0.92 -9.03
CA MET A 6 -2.41 0.95 -8.77
C MET A 6 -3.23 1.38 -9.98
N SER A 7 -2.59 1.94 -10.99
CA SER A 7 -3.27 2.31 -12.24
C SER A 7 -3.78 1.07 -12.95
N PRO A 8 -4.94 1.13 -13.62
CA PRO A 8 -5.41 0.03 -14.46
C PRO A 8 -4.41 -0.18 -15.58
N THR A 9 -3.73 -1.32 -15.59
CA THR A 9 -2.79 -1.67 -16.62
C THR A 9 -3.21 -2.97 -17.30
N SER A 10 -2.75 -3.14 -18.53
CA SER A 10 -2.99 -4.37 -19.26
C SER A 10 -2.43 -5.56 -18.48
N GLY A 11 -3.26 -6.59 -18.30
CA GLY A 11 -2.88 -7.80 -17.60
C GLY A 11 -3.17 -7.84 -16.12
N ALA A 12 -3.56 -6.72 -15.51
CA ALA A 12 -3.97 -6.72 -14.11
C ALA A 12 -5.35 -7.40 -13.97
N ILE A 13 -5.51 -8.17 -12.90
CA ILE A 13 -6.75 -8.92 -12.63
C ILE A 13 -7.32 -8.44 -11.29
N TYR A 14 -8.58 -8.04 -11.31
CA TYR A 14 -9.29 -7.58 -10.11
C TYR A 14 -10.37 -8.58 -9.71
N HIS A 15 -10.42 -8.89 -8.41
CA HIS A 15 -11.48 -9.68 -7.80
C HIS A 15 -12.03 -8.93 -6.59
N GLY A 16 -13.30 -8.56 -6.63
CA GLY A 16 -13.90 -7.82 -5.52
C GLY A 16 -15.17 -7.11 -5.94
N TYR A 17 -15.56 -6.17 -5.12
CA TYR A 17 -16.80 -5.43 -5.35
C TYR A 17 -16.59 -4.30 -6.36
N THR A 18 -17.59 -4.13 -7.21
CA THR A 18 -17.67 -3.00 -8.14
C THR A 18 -19.07 -2.43 -8.10
N ASP A 19 -19.20 -1.16 -8.50
CA ASP A 19 -20.52 -0.56 -8.67
C ASP A 19 -21.12 -0.94 -10.04
N LYS A 20 -22.27 -0.39 -10.37
CA LYS A 20 -22.97 -0.71 -11.62
C LYS A 20 -22.18 -0.34 -12.88
N SER A 21 -21.26 0.60 -12.76
CA SER A 21 -20.42 1.04 -13.87
C SER A 21 -19.10 0.27 -13.97
N GLY A 22 -18.88 -0.70 -13.07
CA GLY A 22 -17.63 -1.45 -13.03
C GLY A 22 -16.51 -0.76 -12.28
N VAL A 23 -16.81 0.31 -11.54
CA VAL A 23 -15.82 1.02 -10.72
C VAL A 23 -15.56 0.23 -9.45
N ARG A 24 -14.28 0.00 -9.15
CA ARG A 24 -13.88 -0.74 -7.95
C ARG A 24 -14.29 0.03 -6.70
N THR A 25 -14.99 -0.65 -5.81
CA THR A 25 -15.51 -0.07 -4.57
C THR A 25 -15.65 -1.17 -3.51
N GLY A 26 -15.53 -0.80 -2.22
CA GLY A 26 -15.58 -1.78 -1.15
C GLY A 26 -14.34 -2.63 -1.11
N TRP A 27 -14.43 -3.89 -0.68
CA TRP A 27 -13.27 -4.76 -0.52
C TRP A 27 -12.92 -5.45 -1.85
N GLY A 28 -11.64 -5.46 -2.21
CA GLY A 28 -11.22 -6.14 -3.41
C GLY A 28 -9.74 -6.42 -3.46
N GLN A 29 -9.35 -7.34 -4.34
CA GLN A 29 -7.98 -7.76 -4.54
C GLN A 29 -7.60 -7.53 -6.01
N GLN A 30 -6.43 -6.94 -6.24
CA GLN A 30 -5.90 -6.77 -7.59
C GLN A 30 -4.49 -7.35 -7.67
N VAL A 31 -4.22 -8.10 -8.73
CA VAL A 31 -2.95 -8.75 -8.97
C VAL A 31 -2.39 -8.28 -10.30
N TRP A 32 -1.11 -7.91 -10.33
CA TRP A 32 -0.41 -7.47 -11.54
C TRP A 32 0.48 -8.58 -12.08
N PRO A 33 0.79 -8.54 -13.39
CA PRO A 33 1.62 -9.59 -14.01
C PRO A 33 3.01 -9.74 -13.41
N ASP A 34 3.55 -8.68 -12.81
CA ASP A 34 4.88 -8.71 -12.19
C ASP A 34 4.89 -9.38 -10.82
N GLY A 35 3.71 -9.80 -10.31
CA GLY A 35 3.57 -10.42 -9.00
C GLY A 35 3.14 -9.47 -7.90
N GLY A 36 3.05 -8.20 -8.17
CA GLY A 36 2.49 -7.23 -7.21
C GLY A 36 1.03 -7.54 -6.91
N ARG A 37 0.58 -7.24 -5.68
CA ARG A 37 -0.80 -7.52 -5.26
C ARG A 37 -1.27 -6.49 -4.25
N TYR A 38 -2.53 -6.06 -4.39
CA TYR A 38 -3.20 -5.24 -3.38
C TYR A 38 -4.45 -5.95 -2.91
N GLU A 39 -4.69 -5.90 -1.60
CA GLU A 39 -5.93 -6.43 -1.00
C GLU A 39 -6.41 -5.45 0.05
N GLY A 40 -7.61 -4.93 -0.14
CA GLY A 40 -8.15 -3.96 0.80
C GLY A 40 -9.35 -3.21 0.25
N GLU A 41 -9.56 -2.03 0.82
CA GLU A 41 -10.71 -1.20 0.49
C GLU A 41 -10.44 -0.35 -0.74
N TRP A 42 -11.47 -0.13 -1.52
CA TRP A 42 -11.48 0.68 -2.74
C TRP A 42 -12.58 1.71 -2.67
N SER A 43 -12.35 2.86 -3.26
CA SER A 43 -13.35 3.90 -3.42
C SER A 43 -13.08 4.63 -4.72
N GLN A 44 -14.13 4.77 -5.54
CA GLN A 44 -14.04 5.49 -6.82
C GLN A 44 -12.85 5.00 -7.68
N ASN A 45 -12.68 3.68 -7.74
CA ASN A 45 -11.66 3.01 -8.55
C ASN A 45 -10.23 3.18 -8.03
N ARG A 46 -10.07 3.61 -6.79
CA ARG A 46 -8.75 3.83 -6.16
C ARG A 46 -8.67 3.12 -4.82
N ALA A 47 -7.46 2.73 -4.44
CA ALA A 47 -7.19 2.22 -3.10
C ALA A 47 -7.49 3.33 -2.09
N HIS A 48 -8.31 3.04 -1.10
CA HIS A 48 -8.76 4.03 -0.15
C HIS A 48 -9.27 3.35 1.11
N GLY A 49 -8.82 3.82 2.29
CA GLY A 49 -9.15 3.16 3.56
C GLY A 49 -8.04 2.23 3.98
N LYS A 50 -8.37 1.02 4.39
CA LYS A 50 -7.39 0.03 4.86
C LYS A 50 -7.00 -0.92 3.74
N GLY A 51 -5.71 -1.21 3.64
CA GLY A 51 -5.26 -2.16 2.64
C GLY A 51 -3.83 -2.61 2.80
N LYS A 52 -3.50 -3.72 2.16
CA LYS A 52 -2.18 -4.31 2.18
C LYS A 52 -1.67 -4.47 0.75
N PHE A 53 -0.45 -4.04 0.51
CA PHE A 53 0.17 -4.10 -0.79
C PHE A 53 1.46 -4.91 -0.71
N TRP A 54 1.55 -5.94 -1.54
CA TRP A 54 2.77 -6.74 -1.72
C TRP A 54 3.44 -6.31 -3.01
N HIS A 55 4.63 -5.71 -2.90
CA HIS A 55 5.41 -5.35 -4.08
C HIS A 55 6.07 -6.58 -4.69
N ALA A 56 6.31 -6.53 -5.99
CA ALA A 56 6.95 -7.63 -6.70
C ALA A 56 8.33 -7.97 -6.15
N ASP A 57 9.04 -7.01 -5.58
CA ASP A 57 10.38 -7.18 -5.02
C ASP A 57 10.40 -7.75 -3.60
N GLY A 58 9.23 -7.99 -3.00
CA GLY A 58 9.12 -8.56 -1.66
C GLY A 58 8.82 -7.56 -0.55
N ASP A 59 8.79 -6.27 -0.84
CA ASP A 59 8.37 -5.28 0.14
C ASP A 59 6.86 -5.37 0.37
N VAL A 60 6.41 -5.03 1.59
CA VAL A 60 4.99 -5.08 1.94
C VAL A 60 4.62 -3.80 2.69
N TYR A 61 3.53 -3.16 2.28
CA TYR A 61 2.92 -2.07 3.04
C TYR A 61 1.54 -2.48 3.52
N GLU A 62 1.23 -2.21 4.78
CA GLU A 62 -0.08 -2.46 5.36
C GLU A 62 -0.51 -1.26 6.20
N GLY A 63 -1.65 -0.66 5.86
CA GLY A 63 -2.15 0.49 6.60
C GLY A 63 -3.17 1.29 5.83
N ASP A 64 -3.15 2.59 6.08
CA ASP A 64 -4.13 3.52 5.51
C ASP A 64 -3.73 3.93 4.10
N TRP A 65 -4.74 4.05 3.24
CA TRP A 65 -4.61 4.46 1.84
C TRP A 65 -5.56 5.61 1.55
N ARG A 66 -5.14 6.46 0.65
CA ARG A 66 -5.98 7.53 0.13
C ARG A 66 -5.59 7.79 -1.33
N ASP A 67 -6.57 7.65 -2.23
CA ASP A 67 -6.38 7.92 -3.65
C ASP A 67 -5.13 7.25 -4.22
N ASP A 68 -5.01 5.92 -4.00
CA ASP A 68 -3.91 5.08 -4.47
C ASP A 68 -2.55 5.33 -3.79
N LYS A 69 -2.53 6.10 -2.71
CA LYS A 69 -1.30 6.43 -1.99
C LYS A 69 -1.38 6.07 -0.52
N ALA A 70 -0.26 5.68 0.06
CA ALA A 70 -0.15 5.52 1.50
C ALA A 70 -0.36 6.88 2.16
N ASN A 71 -1.31 6.96 3.07
CA ASN A 71 -1.68 8.22 3.71
C ASN A 71 -2.39 7.91 5.01
N GLY A 72 -1.85 8.39 6.13
CA GLY A 72 -2.34 8.09 7.46
C GLY A 72 -1.33 7.32 8.25
N TYR A 73 -1.65 6.12 8.71
CA TYR A 73 -0.77 5.32 9.55
C TYR A 73 -0.56 3.95 8.90
N GLY A 74 0.69 3.48 8.89
CA GLY A 74 0.95 2.20 8.27
C GLY A 74 2.34 1.64 8.53
N LEU A 75 2.48 0.34 8.26
CA LEU A 75 3.70 -0.42 8.41
C LEU A 75 4.25 -0.78 7.04
N TYR A 76 5.48 -0.36 6.77
CA TYR A 76 6.21 -0.75 5.57
C TYR A 76 7.33 -1.71 5.96
N GLN A 77 7.32 -2.91 5.38
CA GLN A 77 8.33 -3.93 5.62
C GLN A 77 9.14 -4.16 4.36
N HIS A 78 10.43 -3.85 4.44
CA HIS A 78 11.35 -4.12 3.34
C HIS A 78 11.72 -5.61 3.29
N ALA A 79 11.98 -6.11 2.11
CA ALA A 79 12.36 -7.51 1.91
C ALA A 79 13.62 -7.88 2.69
N ASP A 80 14.50 -6.93 2.97
CA ASP A 80 15.75 -7.16 3.72
C ASP A 80 15.54 -7.19 5.25
N GLY A 81 14.31 -6.99 5.73
CA GLY A 81 13.99 -7.03 7.16
C GLY A 81 13.87 -5.67 7.83
N ALA A 82 14.25 -4.59 7.17
CA ALA A 82 14.02 -3.25 7.69
C ALA A 82 12.52 -2.93 7.66
N CYS A 83 12.04 -2.09 8.59
CA CYS A 83 10.65 -1.68 8.57
C CYS A 83 10.46 -0.26 9.10
N TYR A 84 9.36 0.37 8.69
CA TYR A 84 8.93 1.66 9.19
C TYR A 84 7.49 1.53 9.64
N LEU A 85 7.21 1.92 10.88
CA LEU A 85 5.86 1.97 11.43
C LEU A 85 5.56 3.40 11.86
N GLY A 86 4.58 4.03 11.22
CA GLY A 86 4.27 5.40 11.58
C GLY A 86 3.38 6.09 10.58
N GLU A 87 3.48 7.41 10.55
CA GLU A 87 2.63 8.26 9.73
C GLU A 87 3.15 8.37 8.31
N TRP A 88 2.22 8.47 7.37
CA TRP A 88 2.47 8.56 5.94
C TRP A 88 1.67 9.71 5.35
N ARG A 89 2.22 10.32 4.33
CA ARG A 89 1.53 11.34 3.55
C ARG A 89 1.97 11.24 2.10
N ASP A 90 1.01 10.96 1.22
CA ASP A 90 1.24 10.88 -0.23
C ASP A 90 2.44 9.98 -0.57
N ASP A 91 2.42 8.74 -0.06
CA ASP A 91 3.46 7.72 -0.27
C ASP A 91 4.80 8.01 0.42
N LYS A 92 4.86 9.00 1.27
CA LYS A 92 6.11 9.37 1.96
C LYS A 92 5.95 9.26 3.46
N GLN A 93 7.03 8.85 4.12
CA GLN A 93 7.12 8.92 5.57
C GLN A 93 6.97 10.38 5.99
N ASN A 94 6.15 10.62 7.01
CA ASN A 94 5.84 11.97 7.45
C ASN A 94 5.42 11.94 8.91
N GLY A 95 5.74 13.01 9.65
CA GLY A 95 5.36 13.07 11.05
C GLY A 95 6.09 12.06 11.91
N SER A 96 5.40 11.45 12.87
CA SER A 96 6.01 10.55 13.84
C SER A 96 6.13 9.13 13.31
N GLY A 97 7.27 8.49 13.56
CA GLY A 97 7.46 7.11 13.14
C GLY A 97 8.61 6.42 13.84
N LEU A 98 8.61 5.09 13.71
CA LEU A 98 9.67 4.21 14.23
C LEU A 98 10.23 3.41 13.07
N GLU A 99 11.53 3.60 12.82
CA GLU A 99 12.23 2.83 11.80
C GLU A 99 13.16 1.82 12.47
N THR A 100 13.16 0.59 11.97
CA THR A 100 14.03 -0.49 12.46
C THR A 100 14.77 -1.07 11.27
N TRP A 101 16.09 -1.18 11.38
CA TRP A 101 16.92 -1.76 10.32
C TRP A 101 17.18 -3.24 10.57
N ALA A 102 17.62 -3.93 9.53
CA ALA A 102 17.84 -5.37 9.58
C ALA A 102 18.83 -5.80 10.66
N ASP A 103 19.78 -4.93 11.03
CA ASP A 103 20.75 -5.20 12.07
C ASP A 103 20.22 -4.96 13.50
N GLY A 104 18.95 -4.56 13.62
CA GLY A 104 18.30 -4.29 14.91
C GLY A 104 18.42 -2.86 15.39
N SER A 105 19.15 -2.00 14.70
CA SER A 105 19.20 -0.59 15.06
C SER A 105 17.85 0.08 14.79
N LYS A 106 17.56 1.16 15.53
CA LYS A 106 16.25 1.82 15.48
C LYS A 106 16.40 3.33 15.50
N TYR A 107 15.45 4.01 14.85
CA TYR A 107 15.25 5.43 14.98
C TYR A 107 13.77 5.70 15.26
N GLN A 108 13.49 6.49 16.27
CA GLN A 108 12.13 6.93 16.58
C GLN A 108 12.11 8.45 16.64
N GLY A 109 11.26 9.08 15.85
CA GLY A 109 11.19 10.53 15.81
C GLY A 109 10.36 11.04 14.64
N GLU A 110 10.69 12.26 14.21
CA GLU A 110 9.97 12.94 13.15
C GLU A 110 10.65 12.75 11.79
N TYR A 111 9.82 12.73 10.77
CA TYR A 111 10.24 12.59 9.37
C TYR A 111 9.82 13.78 8.52
#